data_058db510f3e9c2ab91d0f630d821d740
#
_entry.id   058db510f3e9c2ab91d0f630d821d740
#
_cell.length_a   1.000
_cell.length_b   1.000
_cell.length_c   1.000
_cell.angle_alpha   90.00
_cell.angle_beta   90.00
_cell.angle_gamma   90.00
#
_symmetry.space_group_name_H-M   'P 1'
#
loop_
_entity.id
_entity.type
_entity.pdbx_description
1 polymer ?
#
loop_
_entity_poly.entity_id
_entity_poly.type
_entity_poly.pdbx_seq_one_letter_code
_entity_poly.pdbx_strand_id
1 'polypeptide(L)'
;HTAYRRQRQMCIRDSCMPNILTFRPCDVVETAEAWQLALEEEHTPSILALTRQNLPMLRESAELNRTARGGYIIRGDRDNRQATLIATGSEVSLAVAARDKLKEEGIEVAVVSMPCTELFDKQPIDYQEEILGTAPRIAVEAASKFGWEKYVGLHGDIIGMDGFGASGPAEQLYEYFGITVDEVVDSVKNLIKK
;
A
#
# COMPACT_ATOMS: atom_id res chain seq x y z
N HIS A 1 -1.43 22.87 -12.63
CA HIS A 1 -2.17 21.72 -13.19
C HIS A 1 -1.28 20.56 -13.68
N THR A 2 0.02 20.76 -13.89
CA THR A 2 0.93 19.74 -14.46
C THR A 2 1.61 18.83 -13.41
N ALA A 3 1.70 19.25 -12.16
CA ALA A 3 2.44 18.52 -11.13
C ALA A 3 1.77 17.18 -10.73
N TYR A 4 0.44 17.13 -10.65
CA TYR A 4 -0.31 15.91 -10.27
C TYR A 4 -0.23 14.80 -11.32
N ARG A 5 -0.28 15.14 -12.61
CA ARG A 5 -0.11 14.17 -13.69
C ARG A 5 1.31 13.60 -13.73
N ARG A 6 2.32 14.41 -13.43
CA ARG A 6 3.72 13.97 -13.41
C ARG A 6 4.01 12.98 -12.29
N GLN A 7 3.46 13.21 -11.10
CA GLN A 7 3.72 12.36 -9.94
C GLN A 7 3.19 10.93 -10.14
N ARG A 8 1.99 10.75 -10.74
CA ARG A 8 1.42 9.42 -11.02
C ARG A 8 2.13 8.68 -12.15
N GLN A 9 2.51 9.37 -13.22
CA GLN A 9 3.35 8.77 -14.27
C GLN A 9 4.73 8.42 -13.75
N MET A 10 5.25 9.16 -12.78
CA MET A 10 6.52 8.85 -12.11
C MET A 10 6.43 7.53 -11.34
N CYS A 11 5.40 7.30 -10.53
CA CYS A 11 5.29 6.07 -9.74
C CYS A 11 5.33 4.80 -10.60
N ILE A 12 4.57 4.74 -11.70
CA ILE A 12 4.60 3.59 -12.62
C ILE A 12 5.97 3.45 -13.27
N ARG A 13 6.50 4.53 -13.81
CA ARG A 13 7.82 4.54 -14.46
C ARG A 13 8.92 4.13 -13.48
N ASP A 14 8.86 4.68 -12.26
CA ASP A 14 9.90 4.50 -11.26
C ASP A 14 9.90 3.04 -10.74
N SER A 15 8.72 2.43 -10.56
CA SER A 15 8.60 1.00 -10.23
C SER A 15 9.03 0.05 -11.37
N CYS A 16 9.15 0.55 -12.60
CA CYS A 16 9.65 -0.23 -13.75
C CYS A 16 11.15 -0.04 -14.00
N MET A 17 11.81 0.91 -13.33
CA MET A 17 13.25 1.15 -13.51
C MET A 17 14.07 0.21 -12.64
N PRO A 18 15.02 -0.54 -13.23
CA PRO A 18 15.90 -1.39 -12.44
C PRO A 18 16.85 -0.55 -11.58
N ASN A 19 17.25 -1.11 -10.45
CA ASN A 19 18.21 -0.52 -9.52
C ASN A 19 17.81 0.87 -9.00
N ILE A 20 16.54 1.02 -8.62
CA ILE A 20 16.04 2.20 -7.91
C ILE A 20 15.15 1.73 -6.76
N LEU A 21 15.15 2.45 -5.64
CA LEU A 21 14.22 2.21 -4.54
C LEU A 21 13.14 3.29 -4.57
N THR A 22 11.88 2.88 -4.64
CA THR A 22 10.75 3.81 -4.65
C THR A 22 9.99 3.69 -3.32
N PHE A 23 10.16 4.70 -2.47
CA PHE A 23 9.49 4.78 -1.17
C PHE A 23 8.19 5.58 -1.27
N ARG A 24 7.11 4.99 -0.78
CA ARG A 24 5.79 5.59 -0.65
C ARG A 24 5.29 5.46 0.79
N PRO A 25 5.79 6.27 1.71
CA PRO A 25 5.47 6.17 3.13
C PRO A 25 4.03 6.61 3.42
N CYS A 26 3.39 5.93 4.39
CA CYS A 26 2.02 6.20 4.80
C CYS A 26 1.89 7.23 5.93
N ASP A 27 2.97 7.52 6.65
CA ASP A 27 2.98 8.48 7.76
C ASP A 27 4.37 9.08 8.00
N VAL A 28 4.48 9.89 9.05
CA VAL A 28 5.73 10.58 9.41
C VAL A 28 6.82 9.59 9.84
N VAL A 29 6.46 8.48 10.49
CA VAL A 29 7.44 7.48 10.96
C VAL A 29 8.02 6.73 9.76
N GLU A 30 7.19 6.21 8.86
CA GLU A 30 7.68 5.60 7.62
C GLU A 30 8.48 6.59 6.77
N THR A 31 8.10 7.88 6.76
CA THR A 31 8.86 8.91 6.05
C THR A 31 10.28 9.06 6.62
N ALA A 32 10.42 9.11 7.94
CA ALA A 32 11.72 9.18 8.59
C ALA A 32 12.56 7.91 8.34
N GLU A 33 11.92 6.74 8.44
CA GLU A 33 12.55 5.45 8.15
C GLU A 33 13.02 5.34 6.69
N ALA A 34 12.20 5.83 5.73
CA ALA A 34 12.57 5.86 4.31
C ALA A 34 13.73 6.81 4.03
N TRP A 35 13.77 7.99 4.69
CA TRP A 35 14.92 8.90 4.61
C TRP A 35 16.19 8.25 5.15
N GLN A 36 16.11 7.56 6.28
CA GLN A 36 17.25 6.84 6.83
C GLN A 36 17.80 5.84 5.82
N LEU A 37 16.94 4.98 5.28
CA LEU A 37 17.34 3.97 4.27
C LEU A 37 17.92 4.58 3.01
N ALA A 38 17.32 5.68 2.52
CA ALA A 38 17.82 6.37 1.34
C ALA A 38 19.20 7.02 1.53
N LEU A 39 19.54 7.44 2.75
CA LEU A 39 20.84 8.00 3.08
C LEU A 39 21.90 6.94 3.35
N GLU A 40 21.50 5.77 3.85
CA GLU A 40 22.39 4.63 4.12
C GLU A 40 22.71 3.82 2.85
N GLU A 41 21.86 3.90 1.81
CA GLU A 41 22.06 3.16 0.56
C GLU A 41 23.06 3.88 -0.38
N GLU A 42 24.23 3.29 -0.55
CA GLU A 42 25.32 3.89 -1.32
C GLU A 42 25.27 3.53 -2.83
N HIS A 43 24.59 2.46 -3.21
CA HIS A 43 24.67 1.89 -4.56
C HIS A 43 23.38 1.95 -5.37
N THR A 44 22.27 2.26 -4.70
CA THR A 44 20.93 2.27 -5.32
C THR A 44 20.26 3.62 -5.08
N PRO A 45 20.01 4.42 -6.12
CA PRO A 45 19.26 5.67 -5.96
C PRO A 45 17.88 5.44 -5.35
N SER A 46 17.42 6.42 -4.58
CA SER A 46 16.12 6.37 -3.91
C SER A 46 15.22 7.51 -4.35
N ILE A 47 13.93 7.20 -4.55
CA ILE A 47 12.86 8.16 -4.78
C ILE A 47 11.90 8.10 -3.60
N LEU A 48 11.59 9.24 -2.99
CA LEU A 48 10.56 9.38 -1.98
C LEU A 48 9.34 10.07 -2.61
N ALA A 49 8.29 9.29 -2.90
CA ALA A 49 7.03 9.79 -3.45
C ALA A 49 6.08 10.16 -2.32
N LEU A 50 6.23 11.37 -1.79
CA LEU A 50 5.47 11.88 -0.67
C LEU A 50 4.13 12.47 -1.12
N THR A 51 3.07 12.25 -0.32
CA THR A 51 1.79 12.91 -0.52
C THR A 51 1.85 14.37 -0.06
N ARG A 52 0.95 15.19 -0.60
CA ARG A 52 0.71 16.56 -0.13
C ARG A 52 -0.46 16.65 0.86
N GLN A 53 -1.10 15.53 1.15
CA GLN A 53 -2.20 15.45 2.11
C GLN A 53 -1.65 15.32 3.52
N ASN A 54 -2.41 15.79 4.50
CA ASN A 54 -2.16 15.48 5.90
C ASN A 54 -2.58 14.03 6.15
N LEU A 55 -1.64 13.18 6.52
CA LEU A 55 -1.90 11.78 6.85
C LEU A 55 -1.93 11.57 8.37
N PRO A 56 -2.81 10.70 8.87
CA PRO A 56 -2.80 10.30 10.26
C PRO A 56 -1.51 9.52 10.56
N MET A 57 -1.04 9.62 11.79
CA MET A 57 0.04 8.75 12.28
C MET A 57 -0.54 7.36 12.54
N LEU A 58 -0.10 6.39 11.76
CA LEU A 58 -0.56 5.00 11.84
C LEU A 58 0.40 4.12 12.64
N ARG A 59 1.69 4.45 12.65
CA ARG A 59 2.70 3.72 13.41
C ARG A 59 2.66 4.10 14.88
N GLU A 60 2.64 3.10 15.75
CA GLU A 60 2.60 3.26 17.21
C GLU A 60 3.99 3.33 17.82
N SER A 61 5.02 2.83 17.14
CA SER A 61 6.39 2.81 17.60
C SER A 61 7.38 3.04 16.45
N ALA A 62 8.46 3.72 16.74
CA ALA A 62 9.60 3.96 15.85
C ALA A 62 10.88 3.22 16.32
N GLU A 63 10.76 2.25 17.25
CA GLU A 63 11.91 1.54 17.80
C GLU A 63 12.66 0.68 16.77
N LEU A 64 11.94 0.18 15.78
CA LEU A 64 12.49 -0.63 14.69
C LEU A 64 12.11 0.00 13.34
N ASN A 65 13.09 0.16 12.46
CA ASN A 65 12.85 0.56 11.08
C ASN A 65 12.15 -0.58 10.32
N ARG A 66 10.81 -0.54 10.30
CA ARG A 66 10.00 -1.56 9.61
C ARG A 66 9.98 -1.35 8.09
N THR A 67 10.17 -0.12 7.63
CA THR A 67 10.28 0.23 6.21
C THR A 67 11.45 -0.49 5.54
N ALA A 68 12.49 -0.86 6.29
CA ALA A 68 13.61 -1.65 5.79
C ALA A 68 13.21 -3.04 5.26
N ARG A 69 12.04 -3.57 5.68
CA ARG A 69 11.48 -4.82 5.16
C ARG A 69 10.69 -4.61 3.85
N GLY A 70 10.45 -3.37 3.45
CA GLY A 70 9.70 -3.03 2.24
C GLY A 70 8.19 -3.21 2.35
N GLY A 71 7.72 -4.15 3.19
CA GLY A 71 6.31 -4.41 3.49
C GLY A 71 6.17 -5.13 4.83
N TYR A 72 5.12 -4.80 5.59
CA TYR A 72 4.87 -5.39 6.91
C TYR A 72 3.39 -5.21 7.33
N ILE A 73 2.91 -6.07 8.23
CA ILE A 73 1.56 -5.92 8.79
C ILE A 73 1.54 -4.73 9.75
N ILE A 74 0.75 -3.71 9.43
CA ILE A 74 0.59 -2.50 10.25
C ILE A 74 -0.61 -2.63 11.21
N ARG A 75 -1.65 -3.38 10.81
CA ARG A 75 -2.85 -3.65 11.63
C ARG A 75 -3.37 -5.07 11.38
N GLY A 76 -4.06 -5.61 12.37
CA GLY A 76 -4.66 -6.93 12.31
C GLY A 76 -3.75 -8.07 12.74
N ASP A 77 -4.29 -9.27 12.74
CA ASP A 77 -3.59 -10.48 13.13
C ASP A 77 -3.05 -11.20 11.88
N ARG A 78 -1.84 -11.74 12.01
CA ARG A 78 -1.18 -12.52 10.96
C ARG A 78 -1.88 -13.87 10.73
N ASP A 79 -2.23 -14.54 11.82
CA ASP A 79 -2.63 -15.95 11.79
C ASP A 79 -4.16 -16.14 11.70
N ASN A 80 -4.92 -15.13 12.13
CA ASN A 80 -6.39 -15.18 12.19
C ASN A 80 -7.02 -14.14 11.27
N ARG A 81 -6.73 -14.19 9.97
CA ARG A 81 -7.27 -13.25 8.99
C ARG A 81 -8.06 -13.95 7.89
N GLN A 82 -9.19 -13.37 7.54
CA GLN A 82 -10.06 -13.82 6.46
C GLN A 82 -9.70 -13.15 5.12
N ALA A 83 -8.99 -12.02 5.16
CA ALA A 83 -8.44 -11.35 3.99
C ALA A 83 -7.18 -10.53 4.37
N THR A 84 -6.38 -10.17 3.37
CA THR A 84 -5.25 -9.26 3.50
C THR A 84 -5.45 -8.05 2.60
N LEU A 85 -5.47 -6.85 3.18
CA LEU A 85 -5.42 -5.59 2.45
C LEU A 85 -3.96 -5.16 2.31
N ILE A 86 -3.54 -4.82 1.10
CA ILE A 86 -2.18 -4.35 0.81
C ILE A 86 -2.30 -2.94 0.27
N ALA A 87 -1.63 -1.99 0.90
CA ALA A 87 -1.69 -0.59 0.47
C ALA A 87 -0.33 0.10 0.64
N THR A 88 -0.16 1.22 -0.02
CA THR A 88 1.04 2.04 0.06
C THR A 88 0.68 3.52 0.17
N GLY A 89 1.53 4.31 0.82
CA GLY A 89 1.32 5.75 0.93
C GLY A 89 0.01 6.12 1.63
N SER A 90 -0.69 7.08 1.08
CA SER A 90 -1.96 7.59 1.61
C SER A 90 -3.07 6.56 1.71
N GLU A 91 -3.05 5.54 0.86
CA GLU A 91 -4.08 4.50 0.78
C GLU A 91 -4.05 3.53 1.97
N VAL A 92 -2.95 3.48 2.72
CA VAL A 92 -2.86 2.67 3.96
C VAL A 92 -3.89 3.12 5.00
N SER A 93 -4.11 4.44 5.13
CA SER A 93 -5.13 4.96 6.06
C SER A 93 -6.56 4.54 5.67
N LEU A 94 -6.83 4.48 4.37
CA LEU A 94 -8.10 3.99 3.82
C LEU A 94 -8.27 2.49 4.07
N ALA A 95 -7.23 1.69 3.86
CA ALA A 95 -7.24 0.27 4.15
C ALA A 95 -7.44 -0.03 5.65
N VAL A 96 -6.85 0.78 6.54
CA VAL A 96 -7.07 0.67 8.00
C VAL A 96 -8.52 0.99 8.35
N ALA A 97 -9.09 2.05 7.79
CA ALA A 97 -10.50 2.40 8.01
C ALA A 97 -11.46 1.30 7.51
N ALA A 98 -11.17 0.70 6.35
CA ALA A 98 -11.96 -0.42 5.84
C ALA A 98 -11.86 -1.66 6.74
N ARG A 99 -10.65 -1.96 7.23
CA ARG A 99 -10.44 -3.04 8.20
C ARG A 99 -11.24 -2.81 9.48
N ASP A 100 -11.24 -1.60 10.02
CA ASP A 100 -11.97 -1.30 11.25
C ASP A 100 -13.49 -1.48 11.08
N LYS A 101 -14.03 -1.05 9.93
CA LYS A 101 -15.44 -1.30 9.56
C LYS A 101 -15.76 -2.78 9.41
N LEU A 102 -14.89 -3.56 8.77
CA LEU A 102 -15.05 -5.01 8.64
C LEU A 102 -15.00 -5.73 9.99
N LYS A 103 -14.15 -5.27 10.91
CA LYS A 103 -14.03 -5.81 12.25
C LYS A 103 -15.32 -5.63 13.08
N GLU A 104 -16.01 -4.50 12.93
CA GLU A 104 -17.33 -4.28 13.56
C GLU A 104 -18.36 -5.30 13.09
N GLU A 105 -18.19 -5.86 11.88
CA GLU A 105 -19.03 -6.91 11.31
C GLU A 105 -18.51 -8.34 11.61
N GLY A 106 -17.44 -8.47 12.41
CA GLY A 106 -16.84 -9.76 12.78
C GLY A 106 -15.95 -10.37 11.71
N ILE A 107 -15.50 -9.58 10.74
CA ILE A 107 -14.59 -10.01 9.68
C ILE A 107 -13.17 -9.54 10.04
N GLU A 108 -12.29 -10.49 10.36
CA GLU A 108 -10.90 -10.18 10.70
C GLU A 108 -10.03 -10.05 9.43
N VAL A 109 -9.37 -8.90 9.31
CA VAL A 109 -8.55 -8.55 8.15
C VAL A 109 -7.20 -8.01 8.61
N ALA A 110 -6.12 -8.44 7.97
CA ALA A 110 -4.80 -7.84 8.14
C ALA A 110 -4.58 -6.73 7.12
N VAL A 111 -3.95 -5.64 7.54
CA VAL A 111 -3.51 -4.55 6.68
C VAL A 111 -1.99 -4.56 6.59
N VAL A 112 -1.48 -4.65 5.38
CA VAL A 112 -0.05 -4.57 5.06
C VAL A 112 0.24 -3.18 4.51
N SER A 113 1.13 -2.45 5.18
CA SER A 113 1.78 -1.28 4.57
C SER A 113 2.94 -1.78 3.73
N MET A 114 3.01 -1.34 2.47
CA MET A 114 4.07 -1.69 1.53
C MET A 114 4.78 -0.42 1.03
N PRO A 115 5.60 0.21 1.87
CA PRO A 115 6.26 1.45 1.52
C PRO A 115 7.31 1.31 0.40
N CYS A 116 7.86 0.12 0.15
CA CYS A 116 8.86 -0.10 -0.90
C CYS A 116 8.81 -1.54 -1.41
N THR A 117 8.24 -1.73 -2.59
CA THR A 117 8.09 -3.04 -3.23
C THR A 117 9.44 -3.70 -3.54
N GLU A 118 10.44 -2.90 -3.93
CA GLU A 118 11.78 -3.40 -4.28
C GLU A 118 12.51 -4.00 -3.07
N LEU A 119 12.32 -3.45 -1.87
CA LEU A 119 12.85 -4.01 -0.64
C LEU A 119 12.06 -5.23 -0.18
N PHE A 120 10.75 -5.24 -0.37
CA PHE A 120 9.91 -6.39 -0.05
C PHE A 120 10.25 -7.60 -0.92
N ASP A 121 10.48 -7.39 -2.20
CA ASP A 121 10.87 -8.43 -3.16
C ASP A 121 12.22 -9.07 -2.86
N LYS A 122 13.12 -8.35 -2.19
CA LYS A 122 14.41 -8.86 -1.73
C LYS A 122 14.32 -9.67 -0.42
N GLN A 123 13.18 -9.66 0.27
CA GLN A 123 13.01 -10.45 1.49
C GLN A 123 12.98 -11.96 1.18
N PRO A 124 13.35 -12.81 2.15
CA PRO A 124 13.16 -14.25 2.03
C PRO A 124 11.70 -14.59 1.71
N ILE A 125 11.50 -15.66 0.93
CA ILE A 125 10.16 -16.07 0.50
C ILE A 125 9.24 -16.36 1.68
N ASP A 126 9.77 -16.98 2.74
CA ASP A 126 9.02 -17.28 3.96
C ASP A 126 8.47 -16.00 4.61
N TYR A 127 9.25 -14.89 4.60
CA TYR A 127 8.79 -13.61 5.10
C TYR A 127 7.67 -13.03 4.21
N GLN A 128 7.86 -13.09 2.90
CA GLN A 128 6.83 -12.60 1.96
C GLN A 128 5.52 -13.37 2.14
N GLU A 129 5.59 -14.70 2.26
CA GLU A 129 4.42 -15.55 2.50
C GLU A 129 3.77 -15.27 3.86
N GLU A 130 4.57 -15.05 4.90
CA GLU A 130 4.10 -14.67 6.23
C GLU A 130 3.29 -13.36 6.18
N ILE A 131 3.83 -12.34 5.51
CA ILE A 131 3.20 -11.02 5.44
C ILE A 131 1.93 -11.06 4.57
N LEU A 132 2.01 -11.65 3.39
CA LEU A 132 0.90 -11.69 2.44
C LEU A 132 -0.19 -12.70 2.87
N GLY A 133 0.19 -13.82 3.47
CA GLY A 133 -0.69 -14.91 3.87
C GLY A 133 -1.34 -15.66 2.72
N THR A 134 -2.20 -16.60 3.08
CA THR A 134 -2.92 -17.46 2.13
C THR A 134 -4.37 -17.02 1.90
N ALA A 135 -4.91 -16.14 2.75
CA ALA A 135 -6.25 -15.58 2.60
C ALA A 135 -6.34 -14.69 1.33
N PRO A 136 -7.55 -14.45 0.80
CA PRO A 136 -7.74 -13.54 -0.32
C PRO A 136 -7.06 -12.19 -0.09
N ARG A 137 -6.43 -11.64 -1.14
CA ARG A 137 -5.65 -10.41 -1.06
C ARG A 137 -6.26 -9.33 -1.92
N ILE A 138 -6.32 -8.12 -1.40
CA ILE A 138 -6.83 -6.95 -2.09
C ILE A 138 -5.76 -5.85 -2.02
N ALA A 139 -5.34 -5.35 -3.16
CA ALA A 139 -4.46 -4.18 -3.22
C ALA A 139 -5.28 -2.89 -3.36
N VAL A 140 -4.85 -1.84 -2.67
CA VAL A 140 -5.46 -0.49 -2.75
C VAL A 140 -4.38 0.49 -3.18
N GLU A 141 -4.56 1.09 -4.36
CA GLU A 141 -3.56 1.92 -5.00
C GLU A 141 -4.18 3.10 -5.77
N ALA A 142 -3.91 4.33 -5.36
CA ALA A 142 -4.36 5.53 -6.09
C ALA A 142 -3.52 5.83 -7.34
N ALA A 143 -3.02 4.79 -7.99
CA ALA A 143 -2.30 4.83 -9.26
C ALA A 143 -2.74 3.66 -10.15
N SER A 144 -1.91 3.27 -11.12
CA SER A 144 -2.16 2.11 -11.97
C SER A 144 -2.17 0.80 -11.17
N LYS A 145 -3.03 -0.11 -11.57
CA LYS A 145 -3.08 -1.48 -11.03
C LYS A 145 -1.86 -2.33 -11.42
N PHE A 146 -1.08 -1.87 -12.40
CA PHE A 146 0.07 -2.60 -12.95
C PHE A 146 1.10 -2.97 -11.88
N GLY A 147 1.46 -4.25 -11.85
CA GLY A 147 2.44 -4.82 -10.94
C GLY A 147 1.87 -5.34 -9.62
N TRP A 148 0.63 -4.98 -9.28
CA TRP A 148 -0.01 -5.47 -8.05
C TRP A 148 -0.48 -6.92 -8.17
N GLU A 149 -0.68 -7.43 -9.37
CA GLU A 149 -1.04 -8.84 -9.64
C GLU A 149 -0.03 -9.82 -9.01
N LYS A 150 1.24 -9.42 -8.93
CA LYS A 150 2.29 -10.20 -8.26
C LYS A 150 1.96 -10.48 -6.79
N TYR A 151 1.37 -9.53 -6.09
CA TYR A 151 1.11 -9.61 -4.65
C TYR A 151 -0.28 -10.15 -4.34
N VAL A 152 -1.29 -9.82 -5.13
CA VAL A 152 -2.66 -10.29 -4.91
C VAL A 152 -2.93 -11.66 -5.52
N GLY A 153 -2.17 -12.05 -6.54
CA GLY A 153 -2.37 -13.32 -7.26
C GLY A 153 -3.61 -13.31 -8.17
N LEU A 154 -3.91 -14.47 -8.77
CA LEU A 154 -5.00 -14.61 -9.75
C LEU A 154 -6.41 -14.50 -9.15
N HIS A 155 -6.55 -14.69 -7.85
CA HIS A 155 -7.85 -14.71 -7.16
C HIS A 155 -8.06 -13.48 -6.26
N GLY A 156 -7.08 -12.57 -6.24
CA GLY A 156 -7.19 -11.30 -5.53
C GLY A 156 -7.91 -10.23 -6.33
N ASP A 157 -8.03 -9.05 -5.72
CA ASP A 157 -8.62 -7.88 -6.36
C ASP A 157 -7.69 -6.67 -6.23
N ILE A 158 -7.84 -5.71 -7.12
CA ILE A 158 -7.04 -4.48 -7.13
C ILE A 158 -7.96 -3.28 -7.29
N ILE A 159 -8.11 -2.52 -6.21
CA ILE A 159 -8.83 -1.25 -6.21
C ILE A 159 -7.84 -0.15 -6.60
N GLY A 160 -7.95 0.32 -7.82
CA GLY A 160 -6.98 1.28 -8.38
C GLY A 160 -7.50 1.87 -9.69
N MET A 161 -6.60 2.53 -10.40
CA MET A 161 -6.96 3.26 -11.62
C MET A 161 -6.58 2.47 -12.87
N ASP A 162 -7.53 2.38 -13.82
CA ASP A 162 -7.32 1.75 -15.14
C ASP A 162 -6.88 2.76 -16.22
N GLY A 163 -6.83 4.05 -15.88
CA GLY A 163 -6.52 5.12 -16.84
C GLY A 163 -5.75 6.28 -16.24
N PHE A 164 -5.76 7.38 -16.96
CA PHE A 164 -5.09 8.60 -16.50
C PHE A 164 -5.81 9.22 -15.31
N GLY A 165 -5.03 9.81 -14.40
CA GLY A 165 -5.57 10.59 -13.29
C GLY A 165 -6.25 11.88 -13.73
N ALA A 166 -7.08 12.42 -12.86
CA ALA A 166 -7.72 13.73 -13.01
C ALA A 166 -7.10 14.76 -12.06
N SER A 167 -7.47 16.03 -12.23
CA SER A 167 -7.10 17.13 -11.31
C SER A 167 -8.31 17.54 -10.51
N GLY A 168 -8.18 17.57 -9.19
CA GLY A 168 -9.25 17.95 -8.27
C GLY A 168 -8.83 17.78 -6.82
N PRO A 169 -9.70 18.10 -5.87
CA PRO A 169 -9.51 17.75 -4.47
C PRO A 169 -9.39 16.24 -4.30
N ALA A 170 -8.52 15.79 -3.38
CA ALA A 170 -8.21 14.38 -3.24
C ALA A 170 -9.45 13.52 -2.94
N GLU A 171 -10.30 13.96 -2.00
CA GLU A 171 -11.54 13.26 -1.61
C GLU A 171 -12.46 13.02 -2.81
N GLN A 172 -12.70 14.05 -3.64
CA GLN A 172 -13.52 13.92 -4.84
C GLN A 172 -12.90 12.98 -5.88
N LEU A 173 -11.57 12.95 -5.97
CA LEU A 173 -10.88 12.04 -6.89
C LEU A 173 -10.94 10.59 -6.39
N TYR A 174 -10.84 10.36 -5.10
CA TYR A 174 -11.01 9.03 -4.53
C TYR A 174 -12.41 8.49 -4.81
N GLU A 175 -13.45 9.28 -4.58
CA GLU A 175 -14.83 8.92 -4.93
C GLU A 175 -14.99 8.66 -6.44
N TYR A 176 -14.47 9.56 -7.27
CA TYR A 176 -14.58 9.46 -8.73
C TYR A 176 -13.93 8.19 -9.29
N PHE A 177 -12.82 7.74 -8.69
CA PHE A 177 -12.11 6.54 -9.12
C PHE A 177 -12.54 5.28 -8.36
N GLY A 178 -13.51 5.36 -7.46
CA GLY A 178 -13.96 4.22 -6.66
C GLY A 178 -12.91 3.71 -5.67
N ILE A 179 -11.98 4.57 -5.24
CA ILE A 179 -10.97 4.20 -4.25
C ILE A 179 -11.48 4.64 -2.87
N THR A 180 -12.49 3.96 -2.38
CA THR A 180 -13.21 4.32 -1.16
C THR A 180 -13.18 3.19 -0.13
N VAL A 181 -13.45 3.53 1.13
CA VAL A 181 -13.58 2.55 2.21
C VAL A 181 -14.66 1.51 1.89
N ASP A 182 -15.79 1.97 1.34
CA ASP A 182 -16.92 1.10 1.03
C ASP A 182 -16.57 0.11 -0.09
N GLU A 183 -15.89 0.56 -1.13
CA GLU A 183 -15.44 -0.32 -2.21
C GLU A 183 -14.45 -1.39 -1.71
N VAL A 184 -13.54 -1.03 -0.80
CA VAL A 184 -12.62 -2.00 -0.18
C VAL A 184 -13.39 -3.02 0.66
N VAL A 185 -14.37 -2.56 1.45
CA VAL A 185 -15.23 -3.45 2.27
C VAL A 185 -16.02 -4.41 1.38
N ASP A 186 -16.61 -3.92 0.30
CA ASP A 186 -17.41 -4.73 -0.63
C ASP A 186 -16.51 -5.74 -1.38
N SER A 187 -15.32 -5.35 -1.81
CA SER A 187 -14.36 -6.26 -2.43
C SER A 187 -13.98 -7.39 -1.48
N VAL A 188 -13.64 -7.09 -0.21
CA VAL A 188 -13.36 -8.12 0.80
C VAL A 188 -14.53 -9.08 0.94
N LYS A 189 -15.76 -8.56 1.16
CA LYS A 189 -16.97 -9.37 1.34
C LYS A 189 -17.28 -10.27 0.15
N ASN A 190 -16.99 -9.79 -1.06
CA ASN A 190 -17.20 -10.57 -2.28
C ASN A 190 -16.18 -11.71 -2.43
N LEU A 191 -14.93 -11.49 -2.01
CA LEU A 191 -13.87 -12.50 -2.12
C LEU A 191 -13.97 -13.60 -1.05
N ILE A 192 -14.35 -13.27 0.18
CA ILE A 192 -14.48 -14.27 1.26
C ILE A 192 -15.73 -15.15 1.14
N LYS A 193 -16.71 -14.79 0.30
CA LYS A 193 -17.92 -15.60 0.04
C LYS A 193 -17.72 -16.66 -1.04
N LYS A 194 -16.62 -16.60 -1.78
CA LYS A 194 -16.26 -17.57 -2.82
C LYS A 194 -15.53 -18.76 -2.25
#